data_648c7de600adbd9b8b4c8075934b2978
#
_entry.id   648c7de600adbd9b8b4c8075934b2978
#
_cell.length_a   1.000
_cell.length_b   1.000
_cell.length_c   1.000
_cell.angle_alpha   90.00
_cell.angle_beta   90.00
_cell.angle_gamma   90.00
#
_symmetry.space_group_name_H-M   'P 1'
#
loop_
_entity.id
_entity.type
_entity.pdbx_description
1 polymer ?
#
loop_
_entity_poly.entity_id
_entity_poly.type
_entity_poly.pdbx_seq_one_letter_code
_entity_poly.pdbx_strand_id
1 'polypeptide(L)'
;MYPEGIVCYDKHLTRLQEGAHALGYEGVPSKDEIKKAIKETLDANGMDNDTHIRLTLTRGEKVTSGMDSRLNQSGCCLIVLAEWKKKVYDFSKGIKAISSSIRRSIPAFLDSKIHHNNMLSLVIAKMHANIAGYDAAVMLDDRGFVAELNDTNLFMVKKNKVY
;
A
#
# COMPACT_ATOMS: atom_id res chain seq x y z
N MET A 1 -11.28 -7.20 -5.44
CA MET A 1 -12.37 -8.12 -5.02
C MET A 1 -12.70 -9.03 -6.19
N TYR A 2 -12.95 -10.27 -5.93
CA TYR A 2 -13.34 -11.31 -6.90
C TYR A 2 -14.72 -11.84 -6.50
N PRO A 3 -15.38 -12.64 -7.36
CA PRO A 3 -16.69 -13.23 -7.01
C PRO A 3 -16.69 -14.00 -5.68
N GLU A 4 -15.53 -14.60 -5.32
CA GLU A 4 -15.34 -15.33 -4.05
C GLU A 4 -15.12 -14.42 -2.84
N GLY A 5 -15.00 -13.10 -3.05
CA GLY A 5 -14.82 -12.11 -2.01
C GLY A 5 -13.53 -11.31 -2.08
N ILE A 6 -13.19 -10.63 -0.99
CA ILE A 6 -12.00 -9.81 -0.86
C ILE A 6 -10.82 -10.68 -0.41
N VAL A 7 -9.77 -10.75 -1.23
CA VAL A 7 -8.56 -11.53 -0.94
C VAL A 7 -7.87 -11.05 0.34
N CYS A 8 -7.53 -11.99 1.22
CA CYS A 8 -6.82 -11.73 2.48
C CYS A 8 -7.44 -10.61 3.34
N TYR A 9 -8.77 -10.48 3.32
CA TYR A 9 -9.52 -9.37 3.90
C TYR A 9 -9.09 -9.04 5.33
N ASP A 10 -9.20 -9.99 6.24
CA ASP A 10 -8.88 -9.76 7.66
C ASP A 10 -7.40 -9.42 7.89
N LYS A 11 -6.48 -9.97 7.06
CA LYS A 11 -5.04 -9.63 7.14
C LYS A 11 -4.78 -8.18 6.74
N HIS A 12 -5.46 -7.68 5.72
CA HIS A 12 -5.36 -6.27 5.31
C HIS A 12 -5.90 -5.34 6.39
N LEU A 13 -7.03 -5.68 7.01
CA LEU A 13 -7.59 -4.87 8.10
C LEU A 13 -6.70 -4.89 9.35
N THR A 14 -6.15 -6.06 9.71
CA THR A 14 -5.18 -6.18 10.80
C THR A 14 -3.98 -5.28 10.55
N ARG A 15 -3.36 -5.36 9.37
CA ARG A 15 -2.20 -4.52 9.01
C ARG A 15 -2.53 -3.02 9.07
N LEU A 16 -3.73 -2.61 8.63
CA LEU A 16 -4.17 -1.22 8.72
C LEU A 16 -4.22 -0.75 10.17
N GLN A 17 -4.85 -1.53 11.06
CA GLN A 17 -4.98 -1.20 12.48
C GLN A 17 -3.62 -1.21 13.20
N GLU A 18 -2.78 -2.21 12.97
CA GLU A 18 -1.44 -2.29 13.54
C GLU A 18 -0.57 -1.09 13.11
N GLY A 19 -0.62 -0.70 11.83
CA GLY A 19 0.06 0.50 11.34
C GLY A 19 -0.44 1.78 12.00
N ALA A 20 -1.75 1.92 12.17
CA ALA A 20 -2.36 3.07 12.84
C ALA A 20 -1.93 3.16 14.32
N HIS A 21 -1.95 2.04 15.03
CA HIS A 21 -1.50 1.97 16.42
C HIS A 21 0.00 2.27 16.56
N ALA A 22 0.84 1.72 15.67
CA ALA A 22 2.28 2.02 15.65
C ALA A 22 2.58 3.51 15.44
N LEU A 23 1.70 4.21 14.72
CA LEU A 23 1.78 5.66 14.52
C LEU A 23 1.06 6.46 15.62
N GLY A 24 0.52 5.82 16.66
CA GLY A 24 -0.19 6.48 17.75
C GLY A 24 -1.49 7.17 17.30
N TYR A 25 -2.25 6.53 16.40
CA TYR A 25 -3.57 7.05 16.01
C TYR A 25 -4.58 6.76 17.12
N GLU A 26 -5.46 7.70 17.36
CA GLU A 26 -6.58 7.59 18.33
C GLU A 26 -7.90 7.43 17.58
N GLY A 27 -8.86 6.70 18.17
CA GLY A 27 -10.17 6.47 17.55
C GLY A 27 -10.07 5.63 16.27
N VAL A 28 -9.15 4.64 16.24
CA VAL A 28 -9.01 3.71 15.12
C VAL A 28 -10.28 2.87 15.00
N PRO A 29 -10.96 2.86 13.83
CA PRO A 29 -12.20 2.12 13.66
C PRO A 29 -11.98 0.61 13.80
N SER A 30 -12.97 -0.07 14.34
CA SER A 30 -13.02 -1.53 14.43
C SER A 30 -13.06 -2.17 13.03
N LYS A 31 -12.69 -3.45 12.94
CA LYS A 31 -12.78 -4.17 11.66
C LYS A 31 -14.21 -4.18 11.12
N ASP A 32 -15.22 -4.28 11.99
CA ASP A 32 -16.62 -4.33 11.57
C ASP A 32 -17.09 -2.98 11.01
N GLU A 33 -16.66 -1.86 11.59
CA GLU A 33 -16.91 -0.53 11.05
C GLU A 33 -16.26 -0.34 9.69
N ILE A 34 -15.00 -0.82 9.53
CA ILE A 34 -14.30 -0.75 8.23
C ILE A 34 -15.00 -1.64 7.20
N LYS A 35 -15.40 -2.87 7.57
CA LYS A 35 -16.14 -3.78 6.70
C LYS A 35 -17.47 -3.18 6.24
N LYS A 36 -18.20 -2.54 7.16
CA LYS A 36 -19.42 -1.82 6.85
C LYS A 36 -19.21 -0.70 5.84
N ALA A 37 -18.20 0.16 6.06
CA ALA A 37 -17.88 1.24 5.15
C ALA A 37 -17.49 0.74 3.75
N ILE A 38 -16.73 -0.36 3.66
CA ILE A 38 -16.40 -1.01 2.38
C ILE A 38 -17.67 -1.48 1.68
N LYS A 39 -18.54 -2.21 2.41
CA LYS A 39 -19.80 -2.72 1.83
C LYS A 39 -20.67 -1.58 1.31
N GLU A 40 -20.89 -0.54 2.11
CA GLU A 40 -21.66 0.64 1.70
C GLU A 40 -21.09 1.32 0.46
N THR A 41 -19.76 1.42 0.37
CA THR A 41 -19.09 1.98 -0.81
C THR A 41 -19.31 1.11 -2.06
N LEU A 42 -19.18 -0.20 -1.94
CA LEU A 42 -19.39 -1.13 -3.05
C LEU A 42 -20.85 -1.15 -3.51
N ASP A 43 -21.79 -1.23 -2.57
CA ASP A 43 -23.22 -1.23 -2.87
C ASP A 43 -23.65 0.06 -3.59
N ALA A 44 -23.19 1.22 -3.10
CA ALA A 44 -23.51 2.52 -3.69
C ALA A 44 -22.98 2.69 -5.13
N ASN A 45 -21.96 1.94 -5.51
CA ASN A 45 -21.36 1.97 -6.85
C ASN A 45 -21.74 0.76 -7.71
N GLY A 46 -22.55 -0.17 -7.21
CA GLY A 46 -22.91 -1.39 -7.94
C GLY A 46 -21.71 -2.30 -8.25
N MET A 47 -20.72 -2.33 -7.36
CA MET A 47 -19.47 -3.07 -7.52
C MET A 47 -19.50 -4.39 -6.78
N ASP A 48 -19.62 -5.50 -7.47
CA ASP A 48 -19.67 -6.86 -6.93
C ASP A 48 -18.46 -7.74 -7.28
N ASN A 49 -17.68 -7.36 -8.32
CA ASN A 49 -16.50 -8.10 -8.78
C ASN A 49 -15.46 -7.17 -9.43
N ASP A 50 -14.29 -7.70 -9.77
CA ASP A 50 -13.17 -7.02 -10.46
C ASP A 50 -12.84 -5.63 -9.91
N THR A 51 -13.09 -5.45 -8.61
CA THR A 51 -12.93 -4.17 -7.94
C THR A 51 -11.63 -4.13 -7.15
N HIS A 52 -10.87 -3.07 -7.36
CA HIS A 52 -9.74 -2.68 -6.51
C HIS A 52 -10.25 -1.74 -5.42
N ILE A 53 -10.02 -2.11 -4.16
CA ILE A 53 -10.43 -1.33 -2.99
C ILE A 53 -9.18 -0.74 -2.35
N ARG A 54 -9.13 0.57 -2.21
CA ARG A 54 -8.09 1.28 -1.48
C ARG A 54 -8.66 1.86 -0.19
N LEU A 55 -8.07 1.47 0.92
CA LEU A 55 -8.36 2.05 2.23
C LEU A 55 -7.27 3.04 2.58
N THR A 56 -7.66 4.23 3.00
CA THR A 56 -6.75 5.23 3.55
C THR A 56 -7.28 5.67 4.90
N LEU A 57 -6.52 5.40 5.95
CA LEU A 57 -6.81 5.87 7.29
C LEU A 57 -5.88 7.06 7.58
N THR A 58 -6.45 8.19 7.92
CA THR A 58 -5.71 9.38 8.32
C THR A 58 -5.87 9.62 9.81
N ARG A 59 -4.99 10.44 10.39
CA ARG A 59 -5.09 10.87 11.78
C ARG A 59 -6.31 11.78 12.05
N GLY A 60 -7.03 12.14 10.98
CA GLY A 60 -8.18 13.03 11.04
C GLY A 60 -7.84 14.52 10.91
N GLU A 61 -8.85 15.34 11.15
CA GLU A 61 -8.76 16.78 11.00
C GLU A 61 -7.87 17.41 12.10
N LYS A 62 -7.15 18.44 11.73
CA LYS A 62 -6.36 19.25 12.64
C LYS A 62 -7.06 20.57 12.96
N VAL A 63 -6.94 21.02 14.20
CA VAL A 63 -7.43 22.34 14.63
C VAL A 63 -6.64 23.48 14.01
N THR A 64 -5.37 23.23 13.62
CA THR A 64 -4.51 24.18 12.89
C THR A 64 -3.38 23.44 12.20
N SER A 65 -2.64 24.10 11.30
CA SER A 65 -1.46 23.55 10.66
C SER A 65 -0.33 23.28 11.67
N GLY A 66 0.47 22.23 11.41
CA GLY A 66 1.60 21.86 12.26
C GLY A 66 1.88 20.36 12.21
N MET A 67 3.04 19.93 12.77
CA MET A 67 3.44 18.50 12.82
C MET A 67 3.10 17.84 14.15
N ASP A 68 2.60 18.58 15.13
CA ASP A 68 2.19 18.05 16.43
C ASP A 68 0.94 17.18 16.28
N SER A 69 1.01 15.91 16.68
CA SER A 69 -0.13 15.00 16.62
C SER A 69 -1.27 15.39 17.56
N ARG A 70 -1.02 16.16 18.61
CA ARG A 70 -2.04 16.68 19.54
C ARG A 70 -2.99 17.67 18.88
N LEU A 71 -2.65 18.18 17.71
CA LEU A 71 -3.53 19.04 16.91
C LEU A 71 -4.68 18.26 16.26
N ASN A 72 -4.59 16.93 16.17
CA ASN A 72 -5.64 16.06 15.66
C ASN A 72 -6.58 15.67 16.81
N GLN A 73 -7.74 16.32 16.92
CA GLN A 73 -8.66 16.16 18.05
C GLN A 73 -9.99 15.48 17.68
N SER A 74 -10.19 15.16 16.40
CA SER A 74 -11.45 14.61 15.87
C SER A 74 -11.42 13.09 15.68
N GLY A 75 -10.33 12.40 16.07
CA GLY A 75 -10.12 10.98 15.78
C GLY A 75 -9.77 10.71 14.32
N CYS A 76 -9.72 9.43 13.95
CA CYS A 76 -9.34 9.01 12.61
C CYS A 76 -10.41 9.31 11.56
N CYS A 77 -9.96 9.58 10.32
CA CYS A 77 -10.84 9.59 9.15
C CYS A 77 -10.50 8.41 8.25
N LEU A 78 -11.49 7.56 7.97
CA LEU A 78 -11.38 6.44 7.02
C LEU A 78 -11.92 6.86 5.66
N ILE A 79 -11.10 6.69 4.63
CA ILE A 79 -11.47 6.91 3.23
C ILE A 79 -11.48 5.57 2.53
N VAL A 80 -12.60 5.20 1.91
CA VAL A 80 -12.75 4.01 1.09
C VAL A 80 -12.92 4.42 -0.35
N LEU A 81 -11.98 4.01 -1.20
CA LEU A 81 -12.06 4.20 -2.64
C LEU A 81 -12.22 2.84 -3.31
N ALA A 82 -13.24 2.70 -4.15
CA ALA A 82 -13.45 1.52 -4.98
C ALA A 82 -13.38 1.89 -6.45
N GLU A 83 -12.67 1.11 -7.26
CA GLU A 83 -12.50 1.35 -8.70
C GLU A 83 -12.43 0.04 -9.48
N TRP A 84 -12.98 0.00 -10.68
CA TRP A 84 -12.69 -1.07 -11.63
C TRP A 84 -11.30 -0.83 -12.22
N LYS A 85 -10.35 -1.67 -11.82
CA LYS A 85 -8.96 -1.52 -12.22
C LYS A 85 -8.51 -2.65 -13.12
N LYS A 86 -8.19 -2.32 -14.35
CA LYS A 86 -7.58 -3.26 -15.28
C LYS A 86 -6.16 -3.66 -14.82
N LYS A 87 -5.74 -4.87 -15.21
CA LYS A 87 -4.36 -5.34 -15.01
C LYS A 87 -3.39 -4.36 -15.66
N VAL A 88 -2.37 -3.94 -14.91
CA VAL A 88 -1.37 -2.95 -15.36
C VAL A 88 -0.38 -3.57 -16.35
N TYR A 89 -0.09 -4.87 -16.19
CA TYR A 89 0.89 -5.58 -17.00
C TYR A 89 0.27 -6.75 -17.74
N ASP A 90 0.80 -7.06 -18.93
CA ASP A 90 0.49 -8.27 -19.68
C ASP A 90 1.30 -9.43 -19.10
N PHE A 91 0.66 -10.29 -18.32
CA PHE A 91 1.30 -11.43 -17.67
C PHE A 91 1.86 -12.48 -18.64
N SER A 92 1.42 -12.50 -19.90
CA SER A 92 1.93 -13.42 -20.92
C SER A 92 3.33 -13.02 -21.40
N LYS A 93 3.67 -11.73 -21.36
CA LYS A 93 4.94 -11.18 -21.84
C LYS A 93 5.97 -10.94 -20.73
N GLY A 94 5.51 -10.89 -19.48
CA GLY A 94 6.33 -10.46 -18.37
C GLY A 94 6.65 -8.96 -18.42
N ILE A 95 7.56 -8.52 -17.55
CA ILE A 95 8.01 -7.13 -17.47
C ILE A 95 9.54 -7.05 -17.46
N LYS A 96 10.06 -5.90 -17.87
CA LYS A 96 11.48 -5.57 -17.77
C LYS A 96 11.73 -4.73 -16.52
N ALA A 97 12.67 -5.12 -15.70
CA ALA A 97 13.04 -4.37 -14.50
C ALA A 97 14.53 -3.96 -14.54
N ILE A 98 14.84 -2.83 -13.94
CA ILE A 98 16.21 -2.31 -13.79
C ILE A 98 16.51 -2.10 -12.30
N SER A 99 17.75 -2.36 -11.88
CA SER A 99 18.19 -2.06 -10.52
C SER A 99 18.23 -0.54 -10.29
N SER A 100 17.57 -0.09 -9.23
CA SER A 100 17.53 1.32 -8.85
C SER A 100 18.74 1.72 -8.01
N SER A 101 19.21 2.95 -8.21
CA SER A 101 20.15 3.59 -7.28
C SER A 101 19.45 4.07 -5.98
N ILE A 102 18.13 4.26 -6.04
CA ILE A 102 17.33 4.62 -4.88
C ILE A 102 17.13 3.38 -3.99
N ARG A 103 17.42 3.53 -2.71
CA ARG A 103 17.32 2.45 -1.73
C ARG A 103 15.97 2.44 -1.02
N ARG A 104 15.55 1.27 -0.56
CA ARG A 104 14.43 1.16 0.39
C ARG A 104 14.82 1.81 1.70
N SER A 105 13.83 2.46 2.32
CA SER A 105 14.03 3.03 3.64
C SER A 105 14.29 1.94 4.68
N ILE A 106 15.19 2.21 5.61
CA ILE A 106 15.47 1.34 6.74
C ILE A 106 14.54 1.68 7.91
N PRO A 107 14.28 0.72 8.83
CA PRO A 107 13.37 0.95 9.97
C PRO A 107 13.74 2.14 10.85
N ALA A 108 15.04 2.50 10.93
CA ALA A 108 15.51 3.65 11.69
C ALA A 108 15.01 5.00 11.14
N PHE A 109 14.65 5.08 9.86
CA PHE A 109 14.14 6.29 9.23
C PHE A 109 12.64 6.21 8.97
N LEU A 110 12.20 5.13 8.33
CA LEU A 110 10.81 4.91 7.96
C LEU A 110 10.58 3.41 7.79
N ASP A 111 9.94 2.78 8.77
CA ASP A 111 9.73 1.34 8.79
C ASP A 111 8.73 0.93 7.71
N SER A 112 9.20 0.17 6.71
CA SER A 112 8.39 -0.34 5.60
C SER A 112 7.30 -1.33 6.03
N LYS A 113 7.33 -1.85 7.27
CA LYS A 113 6.24 -2.67 7.84
C LYS A 113 4.98 -1.84 8.06
N ILE A 114 5.13 -0.55 8.34
CA ILE A 114 4.01 0.39 8.41
C ILE A 114 3.63 0.77 6.99
N HIS A 115 2.42 0.39 6.58
CA HIS A 115 1.92 0.72 5.24
C HIS A 115 1.43 2.17 5.23
N HIS A 116 2.25 3.08 4.73
CA HIS A 116 2.03 4.53 4.77
C HIS A 116 2.06 5.17 3.38
N ASN A 117 1.64 6.43 3.29
CA ASN A 117 1.59 7.19 2.03
C ASN A 117 2.89 7.95 1.69
N ASN A 118 3.94 7.86 2.50
CA ASN A 118 5.25 8.42 2.16
C ASN A 118 5.97 7.51 1.16
N MET A 119 5.61 7.62 -0.12
CA MET A 119 6.10 6.76 -1.20
C MET A 119 7.10 7.47 -2.13
N LEU A 120 7.69 8.59 -1.69
CA LEU A 120 8.54 9.42 -2.55
C LEU A 120 9.68 8.63 -3.19
N SER A 121 10.41 7.83 -2.41
CA SER A 121 11.52 7.00 -2.92
C SER A 121 11.06 5.98 -3.97
N LEU A 122 9.88 5.38 -3.78
CA LEU A 122 9.29 4.42 -4.72
C LEU A 122 8.90 5.08 -6.05
N VAL A 123 8.31 6.28 -5.96
CA VAL A 123 7.93 7.08 -7.13
C VAL A 123 9.17 7.50 -7.93
N ILE A 124 10.22 7.98 -7.27
CA ILE A 124 11.47 8.38 -7.93
C ILE A 124 12.12 7.17 -8.61
N ALA A 125 12.19 6.01 -7.93
CA ALA A 125 12.72 4.79 -8.51
C ALA A 125 11.95 4.38 -9.78
N LYS A 126 10.60 4.46 -9.74
CA LYS A 126 9.75 4.19 -10.91
C LYS A 126 9.99 5.20 -12.05
N MET A 127 10.12 6.48 -11.73
CA MET A 127 10.42 7.51 -12.74
C MET A 127 11.75 7.21 -13.46
N HIS A 128 12.80 6.84 -12.72
CA HIS A 128 14.09 6.47 -13.33
C HIS A 128 13.96 5.23 -14.23
N ALA A 129 13.21 4.21 -13.80
CA ALA A 129 12.94 3.04 -14.63
C ALA A 129 12.22 3.42 -15.92
N ASN A 130 11.19 4.25 -15.84
CA ASN A 130 10.45 4.74 -17.01
C ASN A 130 11.32 5.50 -18.00
N ILE A 131 12.18 6.41 -17.51
CA ILE A 131 13.13 7.17 -18.35
C ILE A 131 14.10 6.23 -19.06
N ALA A 132 14.52 5.14 -18.38
CA ALA A 132 15.42 4.13 -18.95
C ALA A 132 14.71 3.09 -19.84
N GLY A 133 13.37 3.19 -20.04
CA GLY A 133 12.60 2.27 -20.89
C GLY A 133 12.29 0.93 -20.24
N TYR A 134 12.20 0.88 -18.90
CA TYR A 134 11.87 -0.30 -18.11
C TYR A 134 10.51 -0.16 -17.43
N ASP A 135 9.87 -1.30 -17.16
CA ASP A 135 8.54 -1.35 -16.57
C ASP A 135 8.55 -1.20 -15.05
N ALA A 136 9.64 -1.60 -14.38
CA ALA A 136 9.76 -1.56 -12.93
C ALA A 136 11.20 -1.31 -12.47
N ALA A 137 11.35 -0.86 -11.23
CA ALA A 137 12.63 -0.69 -10.55
C ALA A 137 12.81 -1.75 -9.45
N VAL A 138 13.90 -2.52 -9.49
CA VAL A 138 14.35 -3.37 -8.39
C VAL A 138 15.04 -2.50 -7.37
N MET A 139 14.49 -2.41 -6.17
CA MET A 139 15.07 -1.64 -5.07
C MET A 139 15.90 -2.55 -4.15
N LEU A 140 17.01 -2.04 -3.72
CA LEU A 140 17.91 -2.71 -2.79
C LEU A 140 17.76 -2.09 -1.39
N ASP A 141 18.09 -2.86 -0.36
CA ASP A 141 18.24 -2.32 1.00
C ASP A 141 19.54 -1.49 1.14
N ASP A 142 19.81 -0.96 2.31
CA ASP A 142 21.00 -0.16 2.63
C ASP A 142 22.31 -0.96 2.52
N ARG A 143 22.24 -2.29 2.64
CA ARG A 143 23.38 -3.22 2.52
C ARG A 143 23.59 -3.70 1.08
N GLY A 144 22.70 -3.37 0.15
CA GLY A 144 22.77 -3.77 -1.24
C GLY A 144 22.09 -5.08 -1.60
N PHE A 145 21.33 -5.69 -0.69
CA PHE A 145 20.52 -6.85 -0.99
C PHE A 145 19.21 -6.46 -1.65
N VAL A 146 18.69 -7.36 -2.50
CA VAL A 146 17.37 -7.17 -3.13
C VAL A 146 16.29 -7.13 -2.07
N ALA A 147 15.51 -6.05 -2.05
CA ALA A 147 14.40 -5.87 -1.14
C ALA A 147 13.07 -6.23 -1.83
N GLU A 148 12.66 -5.43 -2.81
CA GLU A 148 11.42 -5.64 -3.58
C GLU A 148 11.44 -4.77 -4.86
N LEU A 149 10.38 -4.76 -5.64
CA LEU A 149 10.20 -3.75 -6.70
C LEU A 149 9.66 -2.44 -6.10
N ASN A 150 9.56 -1.41 -6.93
CA ASN A 150 9.07 -0.09 -6.50
C ASN A 150 7.61 -0.11 -5.98
N ASP A 151 6.76 -1.03 -6.43
CA ASP A 151 5.33 -1.09 -6.08
C ASP A 151 4.77 -2.51 -5.91
N THR A 152 5.61 -3.54 -6.08
CA THR A 152 5.20 -4.94 -6.00
C THR A 152 6.26 -5.80 -5.33
N ASN A 153 5.82 -6.92 -4.74
CA ASN A 153 6.72 -7.92 -4.18
C ASN A 153 7.57 -8.59 -5.27
N LEU A 154 8.76 -9.04 -4.90
CA LEU A 154 9.64 -9.84 -5.76
C LEU A 154 9.78 -11.24 -5.15
N PHE A 155 9.60 -12.24 -5.99
CA PHE A 155 9.82 -13.64 -5.64
C PHE A 155 10.83 -14.25 -6.58
N MET A 156 11.71 -15.10 -6.05
CA MET A 156 12.67 -15.86 -6.83
C MET A 156 12.27 -17.33 -6.85
N VAL A 157 12.29 -17.93 -8.04
CA VAL A 157 12.12 -19.39 -8.19
C VAL A 157 13.47 -20.01 -8.48
N LYS A 158 13.90 -20.94 -7.62
CA LYS A 158 15.14 -21.70 -7.79
C LYS A 158 14.93 -23.14 -7.38
N LYS A 159 15.27 -24.11 -8.28
CA LYS A 159 15.10 -25.55 -8.04
C LYS A 159 13.68 -25.89 -7.57
N ASN A 160 12.65 -25.37 -8.25
CA ASN A 160 11.21 -25.52 -7.95
C ASN A 160 10.78 -25.05 -6.56
N LYS A 161 11.56 -24.18 -5.90
CA LYS A 161 11.18 -23.52 -4.65
C LYS A 161 11.02 -22.01 -4.87
N VAL A 162 10.02 -21.44 -4.23
CA VAL A 162 9.76 -20.00 -4.22
C VAL A 162 10.42 -19.41 -2.97
N TYR A 163 11.14 -18.32 -3.14
CA TYR A 163 11.82 -17.55 -2.08
C TYR A 163 11.30 -16.12 -2.08
#